data_f4363b9391037085796ccfad4e0345c5
#
_entry.id   f4363b9391037085796ccfad4e0345c5
#
_cell.length_a   1.000
_cell.length_b   1.000
_cell.length_c   1.000
_cell.angle_alpha   90.00
_cell.angle_beta   90.00
_cell.angle_gamma   90.00
#
_symmetry.space_group_name_H-M   'P 1'
#
loop_
_entity.id
_entity.type
_entity.pdbx_description
1 polymer ?
#
loop_
_entity_poly.entity_id
_entity_poly.type
_entity_poly.pdbx_seq_one_letter_code
_entity_poly.pdbx_strand_id
1 'polypeptide(L)'
;MNPETLAALGEPHRLRIIELLCAGPRPVNDIHVRLKLRQSQASQHLKVLKDVGLVEMEPRAQQRFYRLRAEPLKQLHDWLDRYRHIWEERFGELDKVVEELRQKEQSDGAGNDT
;
A
#
# COMPACT_ATOMS: atom_id res chain seq x y z
N MET A 1 -14.73 7.10 -5.12
CA MET A 1 -13.97 5.85 -4.85
C MET A 1 -14.92 4.68 -4.73
N ASN A 2 -14.64 3.59 -5.41
CA ASN A 2 -15.49 2.41 -5.38
C ASN A 2 -15.30 1.62 -4.08
N PRO A 3 -16.35 1.39 -3.27
CA PRO A 3 -16.22 0.61 -2.02
C PRO A 3 -15.71 -0.82 -2.23
N GLU A 4 -16.02 -1.45 -3.36
CA GLU A 4 -15.54 -2.80 -3.68
C GLU A 4 -14.02 -2.84 -3.81
N THR A 5 -13.43 -1.80 -4.39
CA THR A 5 -11.98 -1.65 -4.50
C THR A 5 -11.33 -1.54 -3.12
N LEU A 6 -11.90 -0.72 -2.23
CA LEU A 6 -11.41 -0.59 -0.86
C LEU A 6 -11.53 -1.90 -0.09
N ALA A 7 -12.66 -2.59 -0.23
CA ALA A 7 -12.87 -3.87 0.43
C ALA A 7 -11.85 -4.91 -0.03
N ALA A 8 -11.54 -4.95 -1.31
CA ALA A 8 -10.52 -5.85 -1.84
C ALA A 8 -9.14 -5.57 -1.26
N LEU A 9 -8.78 -4.30 -1.09
CA LEU A 9 -7.51 -3.90 -0.49
C LEU A 9 -7.46 -4.14 1.03
N GLY A 10 -8.61 -4.28 1.67
CA GLY A 10 -8.69 -4.47 3.13
C GLY A 10 -8.32 -5.87 3.60
N GLU A 11 -8.07 -6.82 2.69
CA GLU A 11 -7.64 -8.16 3.07
C GLU A 11 -6.10 -8.23 3.03
N PRO A 12 -5.42 -8.71 4.10
CA PRO A 12 -3.96 -8.61 4.20
C PRO A 12 -3.18 -9.27 3.05
N HIS A 13 -3.60 -10.44 2.59
CA HIS A 13 -2.91 -11.13 1.50
C HIS A 13 -3.05 -10.37 0.18
N ARG A 14 -4.23 -9.81 -0.08
CA ARG A 14 -4.46 -9.03 -1.30
C ARG A 14 -3.66 -7.74 -1.29
N LEU A 15 -3.56 -7.08 -0.14
CA LEU A 15 -2.74 -5.89 0.00
C LEU A 15 -1.26 -6.22 -0.28
N ARG A 16 -0.77 -7.33 0.24
CA ARG A 16 0.61 -7.78 -0.02
C ARG A 16 0.85 -8.08 -1.49
N ILE A 17 -0.13 -8.66 -2.18
CA ILE A 17 -0.04 -8.88 -3.62
C ILE A 17 0.11 -7.55 -4.36
N ILE A 18 -0.72 -6.57 -4.02
CA ILE A 18 -0.64 -5.24 -4.64
C ILE A 18 0.74 -4.61 -4.40
N GLU A 19 1.24 -4.65 -3.18
CA GLU A 19 2.57 -4.14 -2.86
C GLU A 19 3.67 -4.83 -3.67
N LEU A 20 3.57 -6.16 -3.82
CA LEU A 20 4.53 -6.93 -4.61
C LEU A 20 4.50 -6.52 -6.08
N LEU A 21 3.31 -6.31 -6.64
CA LEU A 21 3.14 -5.93 -8.04
C LEU A 21 3.54 -4.48 -8.33
N CYS A 22 3.74 -3.65 -7.30
CA CYS A 22 4.27 -2.29 -7.49
C CYS A 22 5.65 -2.30 -8.16
N ALA A 23 6.42 -3.35 -7.97
CA ALA A 23 7.73 -3.50 -8.60
C ALA A 23 7.68 -3.93 -10.07
N GLY A 24 6.51 -4.33 -10.56
CA GLY A 24 6.30 -4.74 -11.95
C GLY A 24 5.48 -6.02 -12.06
N PRO A 25 5.14 -6.44 -13.29
CA PRO A 25 4.36 -7.65 -13.51
C PRO A 25 5.08 -8.90 -13.01
N ARG A 26 4.31 -9.88 -12.49
CA ARG A 26 4.86 -11.14 -11.99
C ARG A 26 3.93 -12.30 -12.35
N PRO A 27 4.49 -13.49 -12.61
CA PRO A 27 3.68 -14.70 -12.80
C PRO A 27 3.12 -15.17 -11.46
N VAL A 28 2.01 -15.91 -11.50
CA VAL A 28 1.36 -16.44 -10.31
C VAL A 28 2.30 -17.32 -9.48
N ASN A 29 3.20 -18.07 -10.13
CA ASN A 29 4.17 -18.91 -9.42
C ASN A 29 5.10 -18.09 -8.55
N ASP A 30 5.58 -16.97 -9.04
CA ASP A 30 6.44 -16.08 -8.26
C ASP A 30 5.66 -15.43 -7.10
N ILE A 31 4.41 -15.05 -7.35
CA ILE A 31 3.57 -14.41 -6.34
C ILE A 31 3.33 -15.34 -5.16
N HIS A 32 2.87 -16.58 -5.41
CA HIS A 32 2.53 -17.47 -4.31
C HIS A 32 3.76 -17.93 -3.52
N VAL A 33 4.89 -18.12 -4.20
CA VAL A 33 6.13 -18.51 -3.52
C VAL A 33 6.64 -17.39 -2.62
N ARG A 34 6.68 -16.16 -3.13
CA ARG A 34 7.16 -15.00 -2.36
C ARG A 34 6.30 -14.70 -1.15
N LEU A 35 4.99 -14.86 -1.28
CA LEU A 35 4.05 -14.57 -0.21
C LEU A 35 3.77 -15.77 0.69
N LYS A 36 4.40 -16.92 0.40
CA LYS A 36 4.21 -18.17 1.15
C LYS A 36 2.75 -18.60 1.20
N LEU A 37 2.08 -18.47 0.07
CA LEU A 37 0.71 -18.91 -0.13
C LEU A 37 0.70 -20.15 -1.00
N ARG A 38 -0.35 -20.96 -0.87
CA ARG A 38 -0.62 -22.01 -1.85
C ARG A 38 -1.01 -21.35 -3.18
N GLN A 39 -0.70 -22.00 -4.28
CA GLN A 39 -1.08 -21.49 -5.60
C GLN A 39 -2.57 -21.21 -5.70
N SER A 40 -3.42 -22.10 -5.17
CA SER A 40 -4.86 -21.94 -5.17
C SER A 40 -5.32 -20.71 -4.40
N GLN A 41 -4.67 -20.40 -3.26
CA GLN A 41 -4.96 -19.22 -2.46
C GLN A 41 -4.59 -17.94 -3.21
N ALA A 42 -3.38 -17.91 -3.78
CA ALA A 42 -2.93 -16.78 -4.57
C ALA A 42 -3.85 -16.54 -5.77
N SER A 43 -4.26 -17.62 -6.46
CA SER A 43 -5.16 -17.52 -7.61
C SER A 43 -6.52 -16.97 -7.23
N GLN A 44 -7.08 -17.34 -6.07
CA GLN A 44 -8.34 -16.81 -5.58
C GLN A 44 -8.25 -15.32 -5.27
N HIS A 45 -7.19 -14.91 -4.59
CA HIS A 45 -6.97 -13.49 -4.29
C HIS A 45 -6.77 -12.67 -5.56
N LEU A 46 -6.02 -13.19 -6.52
CA LEU A 46 -5.82 -12.54 -7.82
C LEU A 46 -7.10 -12.43 -8.62
N LYS A 47 -7.99 -13.43 -8.53
CA LYS A 47 -9.30 -13.36 -9.16
C LYS A 47 -10.13 -12.22 -8.58
N VAL A 48 -10.17 -12.09 -7.26
CA VAL A 48 -10.90 -10.99 -6.61
C VAL A 48 -10.32 -9.64 -7.06
N LEU A 49 -9.00 -9.49 -7.06
CA LEU A 49 -8.34 -8.27 -7.50
C LEU A 49 -8.61 -7.94 -8.96
N LYS A 50 -8.65 -8.96 -9.81
CA LYS A 50 -8.98 -8.81 -11.22
C LYS A 50 -10.44 -8.38 -11.40
N ASP A 51 -11.36 -9.01 -10.68
CA ASP A 51 -12.79 -8.73 -10.80
C ASP A 51 -13.12 -7.29 -10.39
N VAL A 52 -12.41 -6.73 -9.41
CA VAL A 52 -12.59 -5.32 -9.02
C VAL A 52 -11.73 -4.35 -9.85
N GLY A 53 -10.93 -4.86 -10.78
CA GLY A 53 -10.16 -4.03 -11.71
C GLY A 53 -8.85 -3.48 -11.18
N LEU A 54 -8.32 -4.04 -10.08
CA LEU A 54 -7.03 -3.60 -9.51
C LEU A 54 -5.83 -4.24 -10.22
N VAL A 55 -6.01 -5.42 -10.80
CA VAL A 55 -4.98 -6.11 -11.56
C VAL A 55 -5.55 -6.58 -12.89
N GLU A 56 -4.68 -6.78 -13.86
CA GLU A 56 -5.01 -7.46 -15.12
C GLU A 56 -4.04 -8.62 -15.32
N MET A 57 -4.53 -9.62 -16.03
CA MET A 57 -3.77 -10.81 -16.36
C MET A 57 -3.35 -10.72 -17.83
N GLU A 58 -2.09 -11.01 -18.06
CA GLU A 58 -1.51 -11.04 -19.40
C GLU A 58 -0.82 -12.38 -19.61
N PRO A 59 -1.26 -13.18 -20.60
CA PRO A 59 -0.56 -14.42 -20.90
C PRO A 59 0.76 -14.13 -21.60
N ARG A 60 1.84 -14.74 -21.11
CA ARG A 60 3.16 -14.68 -21.75
C ARG A 60 3.70 -16.10 -21.83
N ALA A 61 3.84 -16.61 -23.04
CA ALA A 61 4.21 -18.01 -23.27
C ALA A 61 3.23 -18.96 -22.55
N GLN A 62 3.71 -19.77 -21.61
CA GLN A 62 2.88 -20.71 -20.85
C GLN A 62 2.55 -20.20 -19.45
N GLN A 63 2.90 -18.95 -19.12
CA GLN A 63 2.69 -18.37 -17.81
C GLN A 63 1.65 -17.27 -17.84
N ARG A 64 0.97 -17.09 -16.70
CA ARG A 64 0.01 -16.00 -16.52
C ARG A 64 0.69 -14.93 -15.65
N PHE A 65 0.92 -13.77 -16.27
CA PHE A 65 1.48 -12.62 -15.57
C PHE A 65 0.35 -11.72 -15.10
N TYR A 66 0.50 -11.21 -13.89
CA TYR A 66 -0.42 -10.24 -13.31
C TYR A 66 0.30 -8.92 -13.12
N ARG A 67 -0.38 -7.83 -13.44
CA ARG A 67 0.14 -6.47 -13.29
C ARG A 67 -0.91 -5.56 -12.68
N LEU A 68 -0.46 -4.48 -12.04
CA LEU A 68 -1.37 -3.48 -11.49
C LEU A 68 -2.03 -2.68 -12.61
N ARG A 69 -3.29 -2.34 -12.39
CA ARG A 69 -3.96 -1.30 -13.16
C ARG A 69 -3.81 0.02 -12.41
N ALA A 70 -3.23 1.00 -13.06
CA ALA A 70 -2.92 2.29 -12.44
C ALA A 70 -4.18 3.11 -12.11
N GLU A 71 -5.24 2.98 -12.92
CA GLU A 71 -6.43 3.81 -12.82
C GLU A 71 -7.14 3.75 -11.46
N PRO A 72 -7.48 2.56 -10.91
CA PRO A 72 -8.11 2.51 -9.58
C PRO A 72 -7.22 3.05 -8.47
N LEU A 73 -5.91 2.86 -8.57
CA LEU A 73 -4.95 3.38 -7.60
C LEU A 73 -4.85 4.90 -7.68
N LYS A 74 -4.93 5.46 -8.89
CA LYS A 74 -4.99 6.91 -9.07
C LYS A 74 -6.27 7.48 -8.47
N GLN A 75 -7.42 6.81 -8.66
CA GLN A 75 -8.68 7.24 -8.05
C GLN A 75 -8.59 7.24 -6.52
N LEU A 76 -7.94 6.23 -5.94
CA LEU A 76 -7.70 6.18 -4.50
C LEU A 76 -6.81 7.34 -4.05
N HIS A 77 -5.74 7.62 -4.77
CA HIS A 77 -4.85 8.74 -4.49
C HIS A 77 -5.63 10.07 -4.53
N ASP A 78 -6.43 10.29 -5.57
CA ASP A 78 -7.20 11.53 -5.73
C ASP A 78 -8.25 11.67 -4.62
N TRP A 79 -8.87 10.58 -4.23
CA TRP A 79 -9.84 10.58 -3.13
C TRP A 79 -9.16 10.93 -1.80
N LEU A 80 -8.00 10.34 -1.51
CA LEU A 80 -7.22 10.65 -0.32
C LEU A 80 -6.70 12.09 -0.34
N ASP A 81 -6.35 12.61 -1.50
CA ASP A 81 -5.82 13.96 -1.66
C ASP A 81 -6.83 15.04 -1.25
N ARG A 82 -8.15 14.76 -1.36
CA ARG A 82 -9.20 15.66 -0.88
C ARG A 82 -9.10 15.92 0.61
N TYR A 83 -8.54 14.97 1.36
CA TYR A 83 -8.40 15.05 2.81
C TYR A 83 -6.98 15.42 3.23
N ARG A 84 -6.10 15.72 2.26
CA ARG A 84 -4.69 16.00 2.52
C ARG A 84 -4.50 17.14 3.51
N HIS A 85 -5.25 18.23 3.36
CA HIS A 85 -5.16 19.37 4.25
C HIS A 85 -5.47 19.00 5.71
N ILE A 86 -6.35 18.04 5.95
CA ILE A 86 -6.72 17.59 7.29
C ILE A 86 -5.54 16.88 7.95
N TRP A 87 -4.96 15.89 7.27
CA TRP A 87 -3.83 15.16 7.86
C TRP A 87 -2.55 15.97 7.89
N GLU A 88 -2.29 16.83 6.91
CA GLU A 88 -1.13 17.72 6.91
C GLU A 88 -1.17 18.68 8.08
N GLU A 89 -2.31 19.29 8.36
CA GLU A 89 -2.47 20.15 9.53
C GLU A 89 -2.20 19.39 10.83
N ARG A 90 -2.81 18.23 10.99
CA ARG A 90 -2.66 17.42 12.21
C ARG A 90 -1.25 16.89 12.39
N PHE A 91 -0.66 16.35 11.32
CA PHE A 91 0.72 15.86 11.39
C PHE A 91 1.72 17.00 11.49
N GLY A 92 1.47 18.13 10.87
CA GLY A 92 2.27 19.33 11.02
C GLY A 92 2.29 19.84 12.47
N GLU A 93 1.14 19.87 13.14
CA GLU A 93 1.05 20.21 14.55
C GLU A 93 1.78 19.21 15.41
N LEU A 94 1.65 17.91 15.12
CA LEU A 94 2.33 16.85 15.84
C LEU A 94 3.84 16.96 15.67
N ASP A 95 4.31 17.21 14.46
CA ASP A 95 5.73 17.43 14.17
C ASP A 95 6.30 18.61 14.93
N LYS A 96 5.56 19.70 15.04
CA LYS A 96 5.95 20.85 15.85
C LYS A 96 6.07 20.49 17.33
N VAL A 97 5.12 19.75 17.87
CA VAL A 97 5.16 19.30 19.27
C VAL A 97 6.37 18.41 19.51
N VAL A 98 6.64 17.47 18.61
CA VAL A 98 7.81 16.58 18.70
C VAL A 98 9.10 17.39 18.65
N GLU A 99 9.20 18.38 17.78
CA GLU A 99 10.38 19.24 17.67
C GLU A 99 10.58 20.11 18.93
N GLU A 100 9.51 20.67 19.46
CA GLU A 100 9.56 21.42 20.72
C GLU A 100 10.02 20.55 21.88
N LEU A 101 9.55 19.29 21.96
CA LEU A 101 9.99 18.35 22.98
C LEU A 101 11.45 17.97 22.81
N ARG A 102 11.94 17.80 21.59
CA ARG A 102 13.35 17.52 21.30
C ARG A 102 14.24 18.70 21.74
N GLN A 103 13.84 19.91 21.41
CA GLN A 103 14.57 21.11 21.80
C GLN A 103 14.62 21.25 23.32
N LYS A 104 13.52 20.95 24.00
CA LYS A 104 13.46 20.96 25.46
C LYS A 104 14.38 19.92 26.08
N GLU A 105 14.42 18.71 25.56
CA GLU A 105 15.32 17.65 26.02
C GLU A 105 16.77 18.02 25.81
N GLN A 106 17.12 18.58 24.66
CA GLN A 106 18.48 19.03 24.38
C GLN A 106 18.89 20.15 25.30
N SER A 107 18.01 21.11 25.60
CA SER A 107 18.27 22.20 26.53
C SER A 107 18.47 21.69 27.94
N ASP A 108 17.64 20.77 28.42
CA ASP A 108 17.76 20.16 29.73
C ASP A 108 19.01 19.29 29.83
N GLY A 109 19.33 18.55 28.76
CA GLY A 109 20.57 17.76 28.69
C GLY A 109 21.83 18.61 28.71
N ALA A 110 21.84 19.74 28.02
CA ALA A 110 22.95 20.68 28.05
C ALA A 110 23.14 21.32 29.43
N GLY A 111 22.04 21.55 30.16
CA GLY A 111 22.09 22.06 31.52
C GLY A 111 22.65 21.06 32.53
N ASN A 112 22.52 19.77 32.27
CA ASN A 112 23.01 18.71 33.16
C ASN A 112 24.49 18.36 32.97
N ASP A 113 25.10 18.80 31.88
CA ASP A 113 26.52 18.55 31.58
C ASP A 113 27.47 19.55 32.22
N THR A 114 26.94 20.42 32.99
CA THR A 114 27.73 21.36 33.79
C THR A 114 27.80 20.90 35.24
#